data_84f97cb761ae3c250dffb3d75cffe996
#
_entry.id   84f97cb761ae3c250dffb3d75cffe996
#
_cell.length_a   1.000
_cell.length_b   1.000
_cell.length_c   1.000
_cell.angle_alpha   90.00
_cell.angle_beta   90.00
_cell.angle_gamma   90.00
#
_symmetry.space_group_name_H-M   'P 1'
#
loop_
_entity.id
_entity.type
_entity.pdbx_description
1 polymer ?
#
loop_
_entity_poly.entity_id
_entity_poly.type
_entity_poly.pdbx_seq_one_letter_code
_entity_poly.pdbx_strand_id
1 'polypeptide(L)'
;HWEQDCLLSQADAPVKQHFMQSVPLRWAACIALLLAGTVAAWFIKTNFYAGEDKLLLANEKGKPTLVTTFEDGSIAYLSEQASVEYPRHFAEDSREIYLKGDAFFEVSSNKQRPFVIETQQARIEVVGTTFNVRSKDNESFSLSVRTGKVKVTSKKSGESVFVTAGQTALLRDDQLRALQTRDFDQFNRYLKFIHFKDQRLSNVVRIINENTDSIQLKISPELGDRLLTVTFHNDSPQTMAQLICLALNLELTVQQNIININQPK
;
A
#
# COMPACT_ATOMS: atom_id res chain seq x y z
N HIS A 1 3.88 96.92 -55.70
CA HIS A 1 5.17 97.28 -55.09
C HIS A 1 5.16 97.02 -53.61
N TRP A 2 6.07 96.30 -53.26
CA TRP A 2 6.45 95.91 -51.88
C TRP A 2 5.82 94.63 -51.42
N GLU A 3 6.24 93.57 -52.06
CA GLU A 3 6.45 92.29 -51.45
C GLU A 3 7.89 92.14 -51.10
N GLN A 4 8.18 91.81 -49.93
CA GLN A 4 9.26 90.87 -49.54
C GLN A 4 9.43 90.86 -48.03
N ASP A 5 9.70 89.76 -47.54
CA ASP A 5 10.30 89.41 -46.28
C ASP A 5 9.38 89.25 -45.04
N CYS A 6 8.91 88.09 -44.92
CA CYS A 6 8.79 87.47 -43.60
C CYS A 6 8.86 85.98 -43.64
N LEU A 7 9.98 85.49 -44.11
CA LEU A 7 10.38 84.11 -43.86
C LEU A 7 11.43 84.08 -42.79
N LEU A 8 11.07 83.93 -41.54
CA LEU A 8 12.08 83.58 -40.51
C LEU A 8 11.40 82.81 -39.36
N SER A 9 11.94 81.64 -39.19
CA SER A 9 12.16 81.00 -37.90
C SER A 9 10.93 80.36 -37.23
N GLN A 10 10.56 79.21 -37.70
CA GLN A 10 10.04 78.15 -36.78
C GLN A 10 11.27 77.42 -36.19
N ALA A 11 11.63 77.81 -34.97
CA ALA A 11 12.59 77.07 -34.21
C ALA A 11 12.01 75.75 -33.76
N ASP A 12 12.64 74.67 -34.18
CA ASP A 12 12.34 73.30 -33.72
C ASP A 12 12.51 73.23 -32.20
N ALA A 13 11.41 73.08 -31.52
CA ALA A 13 11.41 72.68 -30.11
C ALA A 13 11.86 71.20 -29.98
N PRO A 14 12.84 70.87 -29.12
CA PRO A 14 13.26 69.49 -28.93
C PRO A 14 12.15 68.71 -28.32
N VAL A 15 11.68 67.68 -29.04
CA VAL A 15 10.79 66.66 -28.51
C VAL A 15 11.49 65.98 -27.33
N LYS A 16 11.05 66.28 -26.14
CA LYS A 16 11.42 65.52 -24.95
C LYS A 16 10.89 64.11 -25.10
N GLN A 17 11.72 63.14 -25.51
CA GLN A 17 11.46 61.73 -25.36
C GLN A 17 11.35 61.46 -23.87
N HIS A 18 10.12 61.26 -23.41
CA HIS A 18 9.85 60.69 -22.12
C HIS A 18 10.35 59.21 -22.18
N PHE A 19 11.56 59.02 -21.68
CA PHE A 19 12.06 57.69 -21.37
C PHE A 19 11.18 57.16 -20.24
N MET A 20 10.11 56.50 -20.60
CA MET A 20 9.26 55.78 -19.64
C MET A 20 10.14 54.76 -18.96
N GLN A 21 10.61 55.13 -17.77
CA GLN A 21 11.36 54.22 -16.91
C GLN A 21 10.47 52.99 -16.63
N SER A 22 10.84 51.86 -17.22
CA SER A 22 10.13 50.57 -17.17
C SER A 22 10.28 49.88 -15.79
N VAL A 23 9.94 50.62 -14.71
CA VAL A 23 9.83 50.03 -13.37
C VAL A 23 8.88 48.86 -13.34
N PRO A 24 7.69 48.85 -14.02
CA PRO A 24 6.81 47.71 -14.00
C PRO A 24 7.38 46.45 -14.68
N LEU A 25 8.26 46.59 -15.68
CA LEU A 25 8.85 45.46 -16.37
C LEU A 25 9.84 44.67 -15.49
N ARG A 26 10.57 45.37 -14.61
CA ARG A 26 11.49 44.75 -13.65
C ARG A 26 10.73 43.95 -12.58
N TRP A 27 9.62 44.51 -12.08
CA TRP A 27 8.76 43.79 -11.12
C TRP A 27 8.06 42.59 -11.76
N ALA A 28 7.61 42.70 -13.02
CA ALA A 28 7.02 41.59 -13.78
C ALA A 28 8.05 40.45 -13.98
N ALA A 29 9.32 40.76 -14.25
CA ALA A 29 10.38 39.75 -14.35
C ALA A 29 10.64 39.04 -13.01
N CYS A 30 10.67 39.78 -11.89
CA CYS A 30 10.83 39.19 -10.58
C CYS A 30 9.65 38.24 -10.20
N ILE A 31 8.42 38.64 -10.49
CA ILE A 31 7.21 37.83 -10.26
C ILE A 31 7.25 36.55 -11.13
N ALA A 32 7.64 36.69 -12.42
CA ALA A 32 7.77 35.54 -13.32
C ALA A 32 8.85 34.56 -12.83
N LEU A 33 9.98 35.02 -12.32
CA LEU A 33 11.02 34.16 -11.74
C LEU A 33 10.58 33.50 -10.46
N LEU A 34 9.82 34.16 -9.60
CA LEU A 34 9.25 33.55 -8.40
C LEU A 34 8.22 32.48 -8.75
N LEU A 35 7.33 32.73 -9.72
CA LEU A 35 6.36 31.73 -10.20
C LEU A 35 7.07 30.55 -10.87
N ALA A 36 8.07 30.79 -11.71
CA ALA A 36 8.86 29.71 -12.32
C ALA A 36 9.62 28.91 -11.24
N GLY A 37 10.16 29.58 -10.21
CA GLY A 37 10.81 28.91 -9.08
C GLY A 37 9.86 28.05 -8.25
N THR A 38 8.64 28.53 -7.99
CA THR A 38 7.61 27.72 -7.27
C THR A 38 7.12 26.55 -8.10
N VAL A 39 6.90 26.71 -9.41
CA VAL A 39 6.54 25.63 -10.32
C VAL A 39 7.69 24.62 -10.44
N ALA A 40 8.94 25.07 -10.56
CA ALA A 40 10.09 24.20 -10.59
C ALA A 40 10.27 23.45 -9.26
N ALA A 41 10.11 24.12 -8.13
CA ALA A 41 10.16 23.49 -6.80
C ALA A 41 9.03 22.45 -6.61
N TRP A 42 7.82 22.76 -7.09
CA TRP A 42 6.68 21.83 -7.11
C TRP A 42 6.97 20.63 -8.02
N PHE A 43 7.51 20.87 -9.22
CA PHE A 43 7.88 19.83 -10.18
C PHE A 43 9.03 18.95 -9.66
N ILE A 44 10.03 19.54 -8.99
CA ILE A 44 11.12 18.81 -8.32
C ILE A 44 10.55 17.99 -7.17
N LYS A 45 9.68 18.56 -6.34
CA LYS A 45 9.02 17.82 -5.25
C LYS A 45 8.22 16.63 -5.77
N THR A 46 7.43 16.79 -6.84
CA THR A 46 6.61 15.71 -7.39
C THR A 46 7.40 14.64 -8.14
N ASN A 47 8.54 14.97 -8.76
CA ASN A 47 9.30 14.01 -9.55
C ASN A 47 10.57 13.48 -8.85
N PHE A 48 11.19 14.24 -7.96
CA PHE A 48 12.42 13.82 -7.27
C PHE A 48 12.16 13.11 -5.94
N TYR A 49 11.06 13.43 -5.26
CA TYR A 49 10.65 12.72 -4.03
C TYR A 49 9.70 11.53 -4.31
N ALA A 50 9.34 11.28 -5.59
CA ALA A 50 8.57 10.11 -6.01
C ALA A 50 9.43 8.82 -6.14
N GLY A 51 10.71 8.86 -5.81
CA GLY A 51 11.54 7.69 -5.59
C GLY A 51 11.34 7.14 -4.18
N GLU A 52 10.10 6.77 -3.82
CA GLU A 52 9.88 5.99 -2.61
C GLU A 52 10.69 4.71 -2.70
N ASP A 53 11.50 4.41 -1.67
CA ASP A 53 12.18 3.11 -1.52
C ASP A 53 11.12 2.02 -1.45
N LYS A 54 10.78 1.47 -2.60
CA LYS A 54 9.81 0.39 -2.70
C LYS A 54 10.45 -0.92 -2.31
N LEU A 55 9.78 -1.66 -1.47
CA LEU A 55 10.15 -2.99 -1.05
C LEU A 55 9.42 -4.00 -1.94
N LEU A 56 10.14 -5.00 -2.44
CA LEU A 56 9.58 -6.12 -3.16
C LEU A 56 9.71 -7.38 -2.32
N LEU A 57 8.59 -8.00 -2.01
CA LEU A 57 8.54 -9.31 -1.40
C LEU A 57 7.93 -10.31 -2.39
N ALA A 58 8.66 -11.36 -2.71
CA ALA A 58 8.23 -12.40 -3.64
C ALA A 58 8.33 -13.78 -3.01
N ASN A 59 7.32 -14.61 -3.24
CA ASN A 59 7.31 -16.01 -2.85
C ASN A 59 7.70 -16.88 -4.04
N GLU A 60 8.56 -17.86 -3.81
CA GLU A 60 9.07 -18.76 -4.84
C GLU A 60 8.06 -19.88 -5.15
N LYS A 61 8.27 -20.55 -6.29
CA LYS A 61 7.49 -21.72 -6.69
C LYS A 61 7.74 -22.90 -5.72
N GLY A 62 6.67 -23.58 -5.32
CA GLY A 62 6.74 -24.74 -4.43
C GLY A 62 7.05 -24.40 -2.97
N LYS A 63 7.05 -23.13 -2.60
CA LYS A 63 7.25 -22.70 -1.21
C LYS A 63 5.91 -22.54 -0.48
N PRO A 64 5.91 -22.63 0.87
CA PRO A 64 4.76 -22.31 1.69
C PRO A 64 4.23 -20.91 1.45
N THR A 65 3.01 -20.64 1.93
CA THR A 65 2.48 -19.27 1.97
C THR A 65 3.43 -18.36 2.75
N LEU A 66 3.94 -17.33 2.09
CA LEU A 66 4.83 -16.35 2.71
C LEU A 66 4.00 -15.26 3.37
N VAL A 67 4.21 -15.07 4.68
CA VAL A 67 3.46 -14.08 5.46
C VAL A 67 4.30 -12.83 5.68
N THR A 68 3.68 -11.67 5.44
CA THR A 68 4.28 -10.36 5.77
C THR A 68 3.27 -9.48 6.49
N THR A 69 3.78 -8.65 7.39
CA THR A 69 3.00 -7.62 8.09
C THR A 69 3.49 -6.25 7.64
N PHE A 70 2.57 -5.41 7.20
CA PHE A 70 2.84 -4.02 6.84
C PHE A 70 2.93 -3.13 8.09
N GLU A 71 3.43 -1.90 7.92
CA GLU A 71 3.60 -0.95 9.04
C GLU A 71 2.28 -0.57 9.74
N ASP A 72 1.15 -0.63 9.02
CA ASP A 72 -0.20 -0.35 9.53
C ASP A 72 -0.83 -1.54 10.29
N GLY A 73 -0.09 -2.66 10.42
CA GLY A 73 -0.54 -3.89 11.03
C GLY A 73 -1.37 -4.78 10.10
N SER A 74 -1.62 -4.40 8.85
CA SER A 74 -2.23 -5.28 7.85
C SER A 74 -1.31 -6.44 7.50
N ILE A 75 -1.90 -7.59 7.16
CA ILE A 75 -1.18 -8.82 6.86
C ILE A 75 -1.48 -9.25 5.43
N ALA A 76 -0.45 -9.67 4.71
CA ALA A 76 -0.56 -10.37 3.44
C ALA A 76 0.01 -11.78 3.53
N TYR A 77 -0.76 -12.73 3.02
CA TYR A 77 -0.39 -14.14 2.88
C TYR A 77 -0.22 -14.43 1.38
N LEU A 78 1.02 -14.47 0.93
CA LEU A 78 1.36 -14.63 -0.48
C LEU A 78 1.44 -16.11 -0.86
N SER A 79 0.66 -16.54 -1.84
CA SER A 79 0.79 -17.88 -2.44
C SER A 79 2.15 -18.06 -3.11
N GLU A 80 2.45 -19.27 -3.52
CA GLU A 80 3.60 -19.53 -4.39
C GLU A 80 3.55 -18.67 -5.66
N GLN A 81 4.69 -18.14 -6.10
CA GLN A 81 4.85 -17.28 -7.27
C GLN A 81 4.10 -15.93 -7.18
N ALA A 82 3.55 -15.58 -6.01
CA ALA A 82 2.99 -14.26 -5.77
C ALA A 82 4.08 -13.28 -5.30
N SER A 83 3.87 -12.00 -5.61
CA SER A 83 4.73 -10.93 -5.12
C SER A 83 3.91 -9.69 -4.78
N VAL A 84 4.41 -8.95 -3.79
CA VAL A 84 3.88 -7.65 -3.40
C VAL A 84 4.98 -6.61 -3.42
N GLU A 85 4.72 -5.49 -4.08
CA GLU A 85 5.55 -4.29 -4.07
C GLU A 85 4.83 -3.22 -3.28
N TYR A 86 5.50 -2.60 -2.32
CA TYR A 86 4.92 -1.61 -1.41
C TYR A 86 5.98 -0.61 -0.94
N PRO A 87 5.61 0.62 -0.59
CA PRO A 87 6.56 1.60 -0.06
C PRO A 87 6.98 1.21 1.36
N ARG A 88 8.17 1.63 1.78
CA ARG A 88 8.65 1.44 3.16
C ARG A 88 7.72 2.11 4.18
N HIS A 89 7.18 3.27 3.81
CA HIS A 89 6.19 4.02 4.57
C HIS A 89 5.03 4.40 3.65
N PHE A 90 3.81 4.11 4.09
CA PHE A 90 2.62 4.50 3.34
C PHE A 90 2.40 6.01 3.36
N ALA A 91 1.79 6.55 2.30
CA ALA A 91 1.40 7.95 2.21
C ALA A 91 0.40 8.34 3.32
N GLU A 92 0.23 9.64 3.60
CA GLU A 92 -0.65 10.11 4.68
C GLU A 92 -2.14 9.86 4.39
N ASP A 93 -2.53 9.81 3.12
CA ASP A 93 -3.91 9.71 2.63
C ASP A 93 -4.30 8.32 2.16
N SER A 94 -3.34 7.42 1.90
CA SER A 94 -3.58 6.09 1.34
C SER A 94 -2.51 5.08 1.75
N ARG A 95 -2.85 3.80 1.65
CA ARG A 95 -1.96 2.65 1.86
C ARG A 95 -1.96 1.83 0.58
N GLU A 96 -1.04 2.15 -0.34
CA GLU A 96 -1.04 1.56 -1.67
C GLU A 96 0.04 0.49 -1.83
N ILE A 97 -0.35 -0.64 -2.43
CA ILE A 97 0.53 -1.76 -2.77
C ILE A 97 0.22 -2.25 -4.19
N TYR A 98 1.20 -2.88 -4.82
CA TYR A 98 1.02 -3.60 -6.08
C TYR A 98 1.14 -5.10 -5.86
N LEU A 99 0.11 -5.87 -6.26
CA LEU A 99 0.06 -7.33 -6.15
C LEU A 99 0.17 -7.99 -7.51
N LYS A 100 1.03 -9.01 -7.60
CA LYS A 100 1.07 -9.96 -8.69
C LYS A 100 0.86 -11.37 -8.13
N GLY A 101 -0.08 -12.13 -8.70
CA GLY A 101 -0.39 -13.49 -8.24
C GLY A 101 -1.52 -13.52 -7.22
N ASP A 102 -1.59 -14.61 -6.46
CA ASP A 102 -2.68 -14.89 -5.52
C ASP A 102 -2.26 -14.58 -4.09
N ALA A 103 -3.12 -13.87 -3.35
CA ALA A 103 -2.85 -13.53 -1.95
C ALA A 103 -4.14 -13.42 -1.14
N PHE A 104 -4.03 -13.74 0.15
CA PHE A 104 -5.05 -13.46 1.14
C PHE A 104 -4.61 -12.28 2.01
N PHE A 105 -5.55 -11.39 2.32
CA PHE A 105 -5.28 -10.16 3.07
C PHE A 105 -6.18 -10.05 4.30
N GLU A 106 -5.57 -9.64 5.40
CA GLU A 106 -6.25 -9.15 6.60
C GLU A 106 -5.86 -7.68 6.80
N VAL A 107 -6.74 -6.77 6.39
CA VAL A 107 -6.45 -5.33 6.38
C VAL A 107 -6.96 -4.68 7.64
N SER A 108 -6.06 -4.00 8.36
CA SER A 108 -6.36 -3.20 9.55
C SER A 108 -7.34 -2.06 9.23
N SER A 109 -8.35 -1.87 10.10
CA SER A 109 -9.40 -0.88 9.87
C SER A 109 -8.88 0.55 9.99
N ASN A 110 -9.00 1.32 8.92
CA ASN A 110 -8.75 2.76 8.91
C ASN A 110 -9.56 3.42 7.77
N LYS A 111 -10.65 4.10 8.14
CA LYS A 111 -11.56 4.76 7.19
C LYS A 111 -10.98 6.03 6.57
N GLN A 112 -10.07 6.70 7.27
CA GLN A 112 -9.45 7.95 6.79
C GLN A 112 -8.32 7.68 5.79
N ARG A 113 -7.76 6.46 5.79
CA ARG A 113 -6.60 6.05 5.02
C ARG A 113 -6.87 4.71 4.36
N PRO A 114 -7.59 4.69 3.22
CA PRO A 114 -7.95 3.45 2.54
C PRO A 114 -6.73 2.64 2.13
N PHE A 115 -6.88 1.31 2.15
CA PHE A 115 -5.89 0.38 1.64
C PHE A 115 -6.22 0.07 0.19
N VAL A 116 -5.27 0.29 -0.69
CA VAL A 116 -5.42 0.16 -2.15
C VAL A 116 -4.49 -0.92 -2.66
N ILE A 117 -5.05 -1.89 -3.35
CA ILE A 117 -4.26 -2.93 -4.03
C ILE A 117 -4.40 -2.74 -5.53
N GLU A 118 -3.30 -2.46 -6.18
CA GLU A 118 -3.18 -2.47 -7.63
C GLU A 118 -2.80 -3.87 -8.11
N THR A 119 -3.57 -4.40 -9.04
CA THR A 119 -3.20 -5.62 -9.79
C THR A 119 -3.09 -5.29 -11.27
N GLN A 120 -2.77 -6.26 -12.10
CA GLN A 120 -2.75 -6.05 -13.54
C GLN A 120 -4.15 -5.75 -14.10
N GLN A 121 -5.20 -6.42 -13.57
CA GLN A 121 -6.56 -6.34 -14.11
C GLN A 121 -7.46 -5.36 -13.37
N ALA A 122 -7.25 -5.16 -12.08
CA ALA A 122 -8.17 -4.43 -11.23
C ALA A 122 -7.47 -3.56 -10.18
N ARG A 123 -8.16 -2.50 -9.76
CA ARG A 123 -7.89 -1.71 -8.57
C ARG A 123 -8.88 -2.10 -7.47
N ILE A 124 -8.37 -2.37 -6.28
CA ILE A 124 -9.12 -2.84 -5.12
C ILE A 124 -8.98 -1.79 -4.02
N GLU A 125 -10.09 -1.32 -3.46
CA GLU A 125 -10.11 -0.33 -2.39
C GLU A 125 -10.86 -0.88 -1.17
N VAL A 126 -10.22 -0.84 0.01
CA VAL A 126 -10.79 -1.31 1.28
C VAL A 126 -10.44 -0.38 2.44
N VAL A 127 -11.20 -0.44 3.52
CA VAL A 127 -10.94 0.35 4.74
C VAL A 127 -10.71 -0.51 5.99
N GLY A 128 -10.97 -1.83 5.90
CA GLY A 128 -10.80 -2.79 6.99
C GLY A 128 -11.58 -4.06 6.67
N THR A 129 -10.93 -5.04 6.05
CA THR A 129 -11.56 -6.21 5.42
C THR A 129 -10.62 -7.39 5.42
N THR A 130 -11.21 -8.58 5.40
CA THR A 130 -10.49 -9.83 5.19
C THR A 130 -10.98 -10.45 3.88
N PHE A 131 -10.08 -10.67 2.93
CA PHE A 131 -10.44 -11.11 1.59
C PHE A 131 -9.29 -11.84 0.88
N ASN A 132 -9.64 -12.63 -0.11
CA ASN A 132 -8.71 -13.34 -0.99
C ASN A 132 -8.73 -12.72 -2.39
N VAL A 133 -7.56 -12.50 -2.98
CA VAL A 133 -7.38 -12.06 -4.37
C VAL A 133 -6.72 -13.19 -5.15
N ARG A 134 -7.25 -13.49 -6.33
CA ARG A 134 -6.66 -14.40 -7.31
C ARG A 134 -6.43 -13.64 -8.60
N SER A 135 -5.18 -13.42 -8.93
CA SER A 135 -4.74 -12.60 -10.07
C SER A 135 -3.46 -13.18 -10.69
N LYS A 136 -3.39 -14.52 -10.78
CA LYS A 136 -2.22 -15.24 -11.27
C LYS A 136 -2.11 -15.18 -12.78
N ASP A 137 -3.24 -15.28 -13.47
CA ASP A 137 -3.33 -15.33 -14.93
C ASP A 137 -3.85 -14.01 -15.49
N ASN A 138 -3.37 -13.63 -16.66
CA ASN A 138 -3.78 -12.38 -17.33
C ASN A 138 -5.26 -12.37 -17.76
N GLU A 139 -5.92 -13.52 -17.76
CA GLU A 139 -7.28 -13.69 -18.28
C GLU A 139 -8.36 -13.77 -17.20
N SER A 140 -7.98 -14.06 -15.94
CA SER A 140 -8.96 -14.24 -14.87
C SER A 140 -8.57 -13.51 -13.60
N PHE A 141 -9.50 -12.70 -13.09
CA PHE A 141 -9.38 -12.08 -11.79
C PHE A 141 -10.60 -12.48 -10.94
N SER A 142 -10.35 -12.83 -9.70
CA SER A 142 -11.42 -12.99 -8.72
C SER A 142 -11.00 -12.47 -7.35
N LEU A 143 -11.97 -11.90 -6.62
CA LEU A 143 -11.79 -11.43 -5.26
C LEU A 143 -12.96 -11.90 -4.41
N SER A 144 -12.68 -12.65 -3.35
CA SER A 144 -13.70 -13.19 -2.43
C SER A 144 -13.56 -12.54 -1.05
N VAL A 145 -14.66 -12.05 -0.49
CA VAL A 145 -14.68 -11.33 0.79
C VAL A 145 -15.11 -12.25 1.92
N ARG A 146 -14.27 -12.38 2.96
CA ARG A 146 -14.58 -13.08 4.21
C ARG A 146 -15.30 -12.17 5.20
N THR A 147 -14.78 -10.95 5.40
CA THR A 147 -15.39 -9.93 6.29
C THR A 147 -15.26 -8.54 5.69
N GLY A 148 -16.23 -7.68 5.96
CA GLY A 148 -16.21 -6.28 5.53
C GLY A 148 -16.77 -6.04 4.13
N LYS A 149 -16.28 -4.99 3.47
CA LYS A 149 -16.73 -4.53 2.15
C LYS A 149 -15.54 -4.05 1.32
N VAL A 150 -15.51 -4.44 0.07
CA VAL A 150 -14.47 -4.13 -0.92
C VAL A 150 -15.09 -3.44 -2.11
N LYS A 151 -14.43 -2.41 -2.65
CA LYS A 151 -14.71 -1.85 -3.97
C LYS A 151 -13.68 -2.39 -4.95
N VAL A 152 -14.13 -3.00 -6.02
CA VAL A 152 -13.30 -3.51 -7.12
C VAL A 152 -13.61 -2.71 -8.36
N THR A 153 -12.58 -2.20 -9.04
CA THR A 153 -12.68 -1.46 -10.29
C THR A 153 -11.85 -2.16 -11.36
N SER A 154 -12.45 -2.51 -12.49
CA SER A 154 -11.75 -3.04 -13.66
C SER A 154 -10.89 -1.96 -14.30
N LYS A 155 -9.60 -2.22 -14.51
CA LYS A 155 -8.70 -1.26 -15.18
C LYS A 155 -9.00 -1.07 -16.65
N LYS A 156 -9.57 -2.08 -17.30
CA LYS A 156 -9.87 -2.05 -18.74
C LYS A 156 -11.18 -1.36 -19.05
N SER A 157 -12.26 -1.72 -18.33
CA SER A 157 -13.60 -1.14 -18.59
C SER A 157 -13.90 0.09 -17.73
N GLY A 158 -13.18 0.31 -16.62
CA GLY A 158 -13.51 1.33 -15.62
C GLY A 158 -14.73 0.99 -14.75
N GLU A 159 -15.38 -0.16 -15.01
CA GLU A 159 -16.54 -0.62 -14.24
C GLU A 159 -16.16 -0.93 -12.80
N SER A 160 -17.03 -0.57 -11.85
CA SER A 160 -16.81 -0.81 -10.43
C SER A 160 -17.97 -1.58 -9.82
N VAL A 161 -17.64 -2.52 -8.91
CA VAL A 161 -18.63 -3.23 -8.08
C VAL A 161 -18.23 -3.19 -6.60
N PHE A 162 -19.23 -3.19 -5.74
CA PHE A 162 -19.03 -3.43 -4.32
C PHE A 162 -19.28 -4.91 -4.00
N VAL A 163 -18.37 -5.50 -3.22
CA VAL A 163 -18.41 -6.89 -2.79
C VAL A 163 -18.43 -6.92 -1.26
N THR A 164 -19.36 -7.65 -0.68
CA THR A 164 -19.52 -7.77 0.78
C THR A 164 -19.18 -9.19 1.24
N ALA A 165 -19.13 -9.40 2.56
CA ALA A 165 -18.86 -10.70 3.14
C ALA A 165 -19.75 -11.80 2.52
N GLY A 166 -19.15 -12.92 2.16
CA GLY A 166 -19.82 -14.04 1.47
C GLY A 166 -20.00 -13.87 -0.04
N GLN A 167 -19.48 -12.80 -0.63
CA GLN A 167 -19.53 -12.54 -2.07
C GLN A 167 -18.14 -12.61 -2.71
N THR A 168 -18.13 -12.86 -4.02
CA THR A 168 -16.94 -12.89 -4.88
C THR A 168 -17.16 -11.96 -6.06
N ALA A 169 -16.23 -11.01 -6.29
CA ALA A 169 -16.11 -10.33 -7.57
C ALA A 169 -15.39 -11.25 -8.56
N LEU A 170 -15.93 -11.35 -9.76
CA LEU A 170 -15.35 -12.08 -10.87
C LEU A 170 -15.22 -11.13 -12.07
N LEU A 171 -14.01 -10.98 -12.59
CA LEU A 171 -13.74 -10.28 -13.85
C LEU A 171 -13.42 -11.33 -14.90
N ARG A 172 -14.28 -11.45 -15.89
CA ARG A 172 -14.13 -12.35 -17.02
C ARG A 172 -14.67 -11.68 -18.27
N ASP A 173 -13.97 -11.81 -19.40
CA ASP A 173 -14.36 -11.20 -20.68
C ASP A 173 -14.70 -9.70 -20.55
N ASP A 174 -13.90 -8.97 -19.78
CA ASP A 174 -14.05 -7.54 -19.42
C ASP A 174 -15.32 -7.18 -18.63
N GLN A 175 -16.10 -8.16 -18.19
CA GLN A 175 -17.29 -7.96 -17.36
C GLN A 175 -16.97 -8.21 -15.90
N LEU A 176 -17.24 -7.22 -15.07
CA LEU A 176 -17.06 -7.30 -13.62
C LEU A 176 -18.41 -7.58 -12.94
N ARG A 177 -18.51 -8.72 -12.23
CA ARG A 177 -19.75 -9.14 -11.58
C ARG A 177 -19.49 -9.57 -10.14
N ALA A 178 -20.45 -9.28 -9.25
CA ALA A 178 -20.47 -9.79 -7.89
C ALA A 178 -21.44 -10.99 -7.79
N LEU A 179 -20.96 -12.11 -7.26
CA LEU A 179 -21.69 -13.38 -7.11
C LEU A 179 -21.56 -13.90 -5.67
N GLN A 180 -22.39 -14.85 -5.26
CA GLN A 180 -22.22 -15.54 -3.98
C GLN A 180 -20.98 -16.43 -4.00
N THR A 181 -20.19 -16.39 -2.93
CA THR A 181 -19.02 -17.26 -2.76
C THR A 181 -19.45 -18.70 -2.60
N ARG A 182 -18.87 -19.61 -3.39
CA ARG A 182 -19.16 -21.05 -3.34
C ARG A 182 -18.14 -21.84 -2.52
N ASP A 183 -16.88 -21.43 -2.54
CA ASP A 183 -15.77 -22.10 -1.86
C ASP A 183 -15.26 -21.23 -0.70
N PHE A 184 -15.70 -21.52 0.52
CA PHE A 184 -15.24 -20.84 1.73
C PHE A 184 -13.91 -21.40 2.24
N ASP A 185 -13.52 -22.61 1.86
CA ASP A 185 -12.23 -23.19 2.27
C ASP A 185 -11.02 -22.49 1.63
N GLN A 186 -11.25 -21.70 0.59
CA GLN A 186 -10.19 -20.92 -0.03
C GLN A 186 -9.44 -20.00 0.95
N PHE A 187 -10.10 -19.49 1.98
CA PHE A 187 -9.48 -18.65 3.00
C PHE A 187 -8.55 -19.46 3.92
N ASN A 188 -8.93 -20.67 4.28
CA ASN A 188 -8.17 -21.52 5.20
C ASN A 188 -6.92 -22.13 4.54
N ARG A 189 -6.88 -22.20 3.20
CA ARG A 189 -5.72 -22.78 2.48
C ARG A 189 -4.42 -22.04 2.76
N TYR A 190 -4.49 -20.71 2.95
CA TYR A 190 -3.33 -19.89 3.24
C TYR A 190 -2.75 -20.11 4.64
N LEU A 191 -3.52 -20.66 5.56
CA LEU A 191 -3.15 -20.85 6.97
C LEU A 191 -2.56 -22.23 7.28
N LYS A 192 -2.68 -23.17 6.34
CA LYS A 192 -2.24 -24.57 6.56
C LYS A 192 -0.74 -24.77 6.46
N PHE A 193 -0.08 -23.99 5.60
CA PHE A 193 1.35 -24.11 5.37
C PHE A 193 1.92 -22.72 5.21
N ILE A 194 2.43 -22.15 6.31
CA ILE A 194 2.85 -20.75 6.40
C ILE A 194 4.32 -20.63 6.76
N HIS A 195 4.97 -19.67 6.12
CA HIS A 195 6.36 -19.30 6.35
C HIS A 195 6.45 -17.84 6.78
N PHE A 196 6.97 -17.62 7.97
CA PHE A 196 7.35 -16.31 8.47
C PHE A 196 8.83 -16.10 8.19
N LYS A 197 9.18 -15.00 7.52
CA LYS A 197 10.57 -14.62 7.25
C LYS A 197 10.84 -13.26 7.88
N ASP A 198 11.79 -13.22 8.82
CA ASP A 198 12.23 -12.00 9.51
C ASP A 198 11.06 -11.17 10.09
N GLN A 199 10.05 -11.88 10.65
CA GLN A 199 8.88 -11.24 11.25
C GLN A 199 9.10 -11.02 12.76
N ARG A 200 8.59 -9.87 13.26
CA ARG A 200 8.58 -9.62 14.71
C ARG A 200 7.76 -10.67 15.42
N LEU A 201 8.26 -11.16 16.55
CA LEU A 201 7.59 -12.21 17.34
C LEU A 201 6.18 -11.76 17.78
N SER A 202 6.00 -10.49 18.10
CA SER A 202 4.67 -9.92 18.42
C SER A 202 3.67 -10.11 17.29
N ASN A 203 4.07 -9.92 16.01
CA ASN A 203 3.22 -10.13 14.85
C ASN A 203 2.89 -11.62 14.66
N VAL A 204 3.89 -12.50 14.79
CA VAL A 204 3.70 -13.96 14.66
C VAL A 204 2.71 -14.47 15.70
N VAL A 205 2.88 -14.06 16.96
CA VAL A 205 1.97 -14.45 18.07
C VAL A 205 0.56 -13.91 17.83
N ARG A 206 0.41 -12.65 17.38
CA ARG A 206 -0.90 -12.08 17.04
C ARG A 206 -1.59 -12.90 15.95
N ILE A 207 -0.89 -13.23 14.86
CA ILE A 207 -1.44 -14.02 13.74
C ILE A 207 -1.87 -15.42 14.21
N ILE A 208 -1.07 -16.08 15.05
CA ILE A 208 -1.45 -17.38 15.61
C ILE A 208 -2.73 -17.23 16.44
N ASN A 209 -2.80 -16.24 17.33
CA ASN A 209 -3.95 -16.02 18.21
C ASN A 209 -5.23 -15.65 17.45
N GLU A 210 -5.15 -14.87 16.37
CA GLU A 210 -6.29 -14.49 15.51
C GLU A 210 -6.87 -15.70 14.75
N ASN A 211 -6.05 -16.73 14.53
CA ASN A 211 -6.43 -17.94 13.80
C ASN A 211 -6.63 -19.17 14.70
N THR A 212 -6.77 -18.97 16.02
CA THR A 212 -6.92 -20.05 17.01
C THR A 212 -7.96 -19.66 18.06
N ASP A 213 -8.97 -20.49 18.25
CA ASP A 213 -10.06 -20.21 19.18
C ASP A 213 -9.82 -20.74 20.60
N SER A 214 -8.96 -21.76 20.76
CA SER A 214 -8.88 -22.54 21.98
C SER A 214 -7.70 -22.23 22.89
N ILE A 215 -6.58 -21.80 22.34
CA ILE A 215 -5.33 -21.55 23.07
C ILE A 215 -4.75 -20.22 22.64
N GLN A 216 -4.32 -19.43 23.62
CA GLN A 216 -3.70 -18.13 23.37
C GLN A 216 -2.22 -18.14 23.76
N LEU A 217 -1.35 -17.66 22.88
CA LEU A 217 0.06 -17.45 23.15
C LEU A 217 0.26 -16.04 23.74
N LYS A 218 1.06 -15.95 24.80
CA LYS A 218 1.50 -14.68 25.40
C LYS A 218 3.01 -14.64 25.42
N ILE A 219 3.57 -13.48 25.16
CA ILE A 219 5.01 -13.20 25.21
C ILE A 219 5.28 -12.06 26.19
N SER A 220 6.42 -12.07 26.82
CA SER A 220 6.93 -10.90 27.54
C SER A 220 7.15 -9.74 26.59
N PRO A 221 6.81 -8.49 26.98
CA PRO A 221 6.89 -7.31 26.08
C PRO A 221 8.27 -7.13 25.42
N GLU A 222 9.35 -7.42 26.15
CA GLU A 222 10.75 -7.32 25.69
C GLU A 222 11.10 -8.29 24.55
N LEU A 223 10.30 -9.34 24.34
CA LEU A 223 10.49 -10.31 23.27
C LEU A 223 9.81 -9.90 21.96
N GLY A 224 8.90 -8.93 22.01
CA GLY A 224 8.02 -8.59 20.90
C GLY A 224 8.74 -8.19 19.61
N ASP A 225 9.87 -7.52 19.72
CA ASP A 225 10.67 -7.02 18.59
C ASP A 225 11.70 -8.02 18.04
N ARG A 226 11.85 -9.19 18.68
CA ARG A 226 12.76 -10.23 18.17
C ARG A 226 12.27 -10.74 16.82
N LEU A 227 13.19 -10.80 15.87
CA LEU A 227 12.89 -11.32 14.53
C LEU A 227 12.89 -12.85 14.54
N LEU A 228 11.90 -13.42 13.88
CA LEU A 228 11.69 -14.86 13.77
C LEU A 228 11.53 -15.27 12.31
N THR A 229 12.27 -16.29 11.92
CA THR A 229 12.05 -17.02 10.66
C THR A 229 11.66 -18.46 11.03
N VAL A 230 10.44 -18.88 10.69
CA VAL A 230 9.88 -20.19 11.02
C VAL A 230 8.84 -20.61 9.98
N THR A 231 8.70 -21.93 9.81
CA THR A 231 7.65 -22.52 8.97
C THR A 231 6.75 -23.41 9.81
N PHE A 232 5.44 -23.26 9.65
CA PHE A 232 4.43 -24.09 10.28
C PHE A 232 3.68 -24.91 9.22
N HIS A 233 3.37 -26.17 9.56
CA HIS A 233 2.75 -27.16 8.68
C HIS A 233 1.41 -27.63 9.23
N ASN A 234 0.43 -26.74 9.37
CA ASN A 234 -0.85 -27.04 10.01
C ASN A 234 -0.67 -27.54 11.47
N ASP A 235 0.33 -26.96 12.15
CA ASP A 235 0.70 -27.32 13.50
C ASP A 235 -0.32 -26.81 14.53
N SER A 236 -0.41 -27.52 15.67
CA SER A 236 -1.18 -27.04 16.82
C SER A 236 -0.52 -25.80 17.44
N PRO A 237 -1.28 -24.93 18.14
CA PRO A 237 -0.69 -23.78 18.84
C PRO A 237 0.42 -24.14 19.82
N GLN A 238 0.31 -25.30 20.48
CA GLN A 238 1.38 -25.83 21.34
C GLN A 238 2.64 -26.13 20.55
N THR A 239 2.51 -26.82 19.41
CA THR A 239 3.64 -27.14 18.54
C THR A 239 4.28 -25.87 17.99
N MET A 240 3.45 -24.89 17.55
CA MET A 240 3.94 -23.59 17.09
C MET A 240 4.72 -22.87 18.18
N ALA A 241 4.23 -22.84 19.44
CA ALA A 241 4.94 -22.24 20.55
C ALA A 241 6.27 -22.96 20.86
N GLN A 242 6.32 -24.28 20.77
CA GLN A 242 7.56 -25.07 20.94
C GLN A 242 8.58 -24.72 19.85
N LEU A 243 8.15 -24.62 18.58
CA LEU A 243 9.03 -24.25 17.47
C LEU A 243 9.57 -22.82 17.62
N ILE A 244 8.74 -21.87 18.10
CA ILE A 244 9.17 -20.51 18.42
C ILE A 244 10.22 -20.51 19.51
N CYS A 245 9.97 -21.25 20.60
CA CYS A 245 10.93 -21.36 21.72
C CYS A 245 12.26 -21.97 21.27
N LEU A 246 12.20 -23.01 20.45
CA LEU A 246 13.41 -23.64 19.91
C LEU A 246 14.20 -22.67 19.01
N ALA A 247 13.52 -21.96 18.11
CA ALA A 247 14.17 -21.03 17.18
C ALA A 247 14.81 -19.82 17.87
N LEU A 248 14.24 -19.34 18.97
CA LEU A 248 14.68 -18.15 19.68
C LEU A 248 15.37 -18.42 21.02
N ASN A 249 15.60 -19.70 21.37
CA ASN A 249 16.13 -20.12 22.67
C ASN A 249 15.34 -19.52 23.83
N LEU A 250 14.05 -19.81 23.87
CA LEU A 250 13.08 -19.35 24.87
C LEU A 250 12.48 -20.54 25.61
N GLU A 251 11.82 -20.28 26.74
CA GLU A 251 11.08 -21.28 27.53
C GLU A 251 9.58 -21.00 27.44
N LEU A 252 8.79 -22.08 27.47
CA LEU A 252 7.34 -21.97 27.54
C LEU A 252 6.80 -22.54 28.84
N THR A 253 5.73 -21.94 29.34
CA THR A 253 4.92 -22.48 30.45
C THR A 253 3.46 -22.47 30.06
N VAL A 254 2.76 -23.59 30.33
CA VAL A 254 1.35 -23.74 29.98
C VAL A 254 0.52 -23.56 31.26
N GLN A 255 -0.47 -22.68 31.19
CA GLN A 255 -1.44 -22.43 32.25
C GLN A 255 -2.84 -22.42 31.66
N GLN A 256 -3.60 -23.50 31.87
CA GLN A 256 -4.91 -23.67 31.25
C GLN A 256 -4.85 -23.52 29.72
N ASN A 257 -5.52 -22.50 29.17
CA ASN A 257 -5.57 -22.20 27.74
C ASN A 257 -4.56 -21.10 27.31
N ILE A 258 -3.57 -20.78 28.16
CA ILE A 258 -2.56 -19.78 27.87
C ILE A 258 -1.18 -20.43 27.85
N ILE A 259 -0.43 -20.20 26.79
CA ILE A 259 0.96 -20.57 26.66
C ILE A 259 1.78 -19.28 26.82
N ASN A 260 2.53 -19.16 27.90
CA ASN A 260 3.44 -18.05 28.13
C ASN A 260 4.83 -18.42 27.60
N ILE A 261 5.40 -17.56 26.78
CA ILE A 261 6.73 -17.68 26.22
C ILE A 261 7.62 -16.60 26.87
N ASN A 262 8.71 -17.04 27.52
CA ASN A 262 9.56 -16.18 28.32
C ASN A 262 11.05 -16.45 28.01
N GLN A 263 11.93 -15.57 28.50
CA GLN A 263 13.36 -15.86 28.51
C GLN A 263 13.65 -16.99 29.47
N PRO A 264 14.67 -17.86 29.19
CA PRO A 264 15.18 -18.81 30.14
C PRO A 264 15.63 -18.09 31.41
N LYS A 265 15.40 -18.72 32.55
CA LYS A 265 15.86 -18.20 33.86
C LYS A 265 17.36 -18.32 34.02
#